data_25364e5cec4248b19a18482cb379f83e
#
_entry.id   25364e5cec4248b19a18482cb379f83e
#
_cell.length_a   1.000
_cell.length_b   1.000
_cell.length_c   1.000
_cell.angle_alpha   90.00
_cell.angle_beta   90.00
_cell.angle_gamma   90.00
#
_symmetry.space_group_name_H-M   'P 1'
#
loop_
_entity.id
_entity.type
_entity.pdbx_description
1 polymer ?
#
loop_
_entity_poly.entity_id
_entity_poly.type
_entity_poly.pdbx_seq_one_letter_code
_entity_poly.pdbx_strand_id
1 'polypeptide(L)'
;MKKIFLNFVSASALIITLFSCDKVENIYPTSTFQTDLDTTFYPGNWSDYLANEVPDFGTITASSDRNVIIEDFTGHNCSNCPQAATTAHNLHEGNPDRVFVASIHASPQGMSAFQATNNTYKTDFTNSVGLETGIYFGNLANSGFAGNPSGSVNRVKAG
;
A
#
# COMPACT_ATOMS: atom_id res chain seq x y z
N MET A 1 8.73 4.47 -59.09
CA MET A 1 8.56 3.34 -58.21
C MET A 1 9.20 3.52 -56.82
N LYS A 2 10.45 4.01 -56.67
CA LYS A 2 11.10 4.20 -55.36
C LYS A 2 10.38 5.19 -54.40
N LYS A 3 9.81 6.29 -54.92
CA LYS A 3 9.11 7.29 -54.06
C LYS A 3 7.77 6.79 -53.50
N ILE A 4 7.07 5.95 -54.23
CA ILE A 4 5.78 5.36 -53.77
C ILE A 4 6.05 4.34 -52.67
N PHE A 5 7.12 3.55 -52.78
CA PHE A 5 7.50 2.57 -51.77
C PHE A 5 7.92 3.23 -50.45
N LEU A 6 8.64 4.37 -50.52
CA LEU A 6 9.08 5.09 -49.33
C LEU A 6 7.90 5.69 -48.56
N ASN A 7 6.89 6.22 -49.27
CA ASN A 7 5.69 6.77 -48.65
C ASN A 7 4.82 5.67 -48.01
N PHE A 8 4.77 4.46 -48.56
CA PHE A 8 4.05 3.33 -47.98
C PHE A 8 4.70 2.84 -46.68
N VAL A 9 6.02 2.74 -46.65
CA VAL A 9 6.79 2.35 -45.46
C VAL A 9 6.64 3.39 -44.35
N SER A 10 6.66 4.68 -44.71
CA SER A 10 6.46 5.76 -43.72
C SER A 10 5.04 5.78 -43.14
N ALA A 11 4.01 5.53 -43.95
CA ALA A 11 2.62 5.45 -43.50
C ALA A 11 2.37 4.20 -42.59
N SER A 12 2.98 3.07 -42.94
CA SER A 12 2.88 1.85 -42.12
C SER A 12 3.57 2.02 -40.77
N ALA A 13 4.72 2.69 -40.70
CA ALA A 13 5.42 2.97 -39.44
C ALA A 13 4.60 3.90 -38.52
N LEU A 14 3.89 4.88 -39.10
CA LEU A 14 3.05 5.80 -38.34
C LEU A 14 1.80 5.10 -37.74
N ILE A 15 1.24 4.11 -38.44
CA ILE A 15 0.08 3.35 -37.97
C ILE A 15 0.45 2.44 -36.79
N ILE A 16 1.66 1.89 -36.77
CA ILE A 16 2.12 1.00 -35.71
C ILE A 16 2.31 1.76 -34.39
N THR A 17 2.69 3.03 -34.45
CA THR A 17 2.88 3.86 -33.25
C THR A 17 1.55 4.30 -32.59
N LEU A 18 0.44 4.24 -33.31
CA LEU A 18 -0.88 4.62 -32.78
C LEU A 18 -1.58 3.49 -32.02
N PHE A 19 -1.08 2.25 -32.11
CA PHE A 19 -1.63 1.11 -31.38
C PHE A 19 -0.85 0.76 -30.10
N SER A 20 0.14 1.56 -29.72
CA SER A 20 0.80 1.45 -28.43
C SER A 20 -0.02 2.14 -27.33
N CYS A 21 -1.32 1.87 -27.27
CA CYS A 21 -2.03 1.98 -26.00
C CYS A 21 -1.65 0.76 -25.20
N ASP A 22 -0.69 0.92 -24.32
CA ASP A 22 -0.39 -0.05 -23.30
C ASP A 22 -1.68 -0.24 -22.50
N LYS A 23 -2.34 -1.37 -22.73
CA LYS A 23 -3.47 -1.79 -21.94
C LYS A 23 -2.89 -2.06 -20.56
N VAL A 24 -3.00 -1.08 -19.66
CA VAL A 24 -2.70 -1.32 -18.26
C VAL A 24 -3.59 -2.49 -17.86
N GLU A 25 -3.05 -3.70 -17.94
CA GLU A 25 -3.71 -4.84 -17.33
C GLU A 25 -3.94 -4.46 -15.89
N ASN A 26 -5.18 -4.53 -15.48
CA ASN A 26 -5.57 -4.28 -14.11
C ASN A 26 -4.71 -5.21 -13.25
N ILE A 27 -3.68 -4.68 -12.60
CA ILE A 27 -2.74 -5.42 -11.75
C ILE A 27 -3.49 -6.04 -10.56
N TYR A 28 -4.66 -5.52 -10.28
CA TYR A 28 -5.61 -6.19 -9.41
C TYR A 28 -6.27 -7.28 -10.25
N PRO A 29 -6.03 -8.58 -9.94
CA PRO A 29 -6.87 -9.61 -10.49
C PRO A 29 -8.31 -9.09 -10.31
N THR A 30 -9.10 -9.11 -11.39
CA THR A 30 -10.54 -9.00 -11.24
C THR A 30 -10.84 -9.97 -10.14
N SER A 31 -10.92 -9.44 -8.92
CA SER A 31 -11.17 -10.30 -7.79
C SER A 31 -12.52 -10.89 -8.05
N THR A 32 -12.54 -12.09 -8.50
CA THR A 32 -13.42 -13.05 -7.90
C THR A 32 -12.99 -13.10 -6.43
N PHE A 33 -13.01 -11.96 -5.75
CA PHE A 33 -13.27 -11.93 -4.35
C PHE A 33 -14.69 -12.41 -4.22
N GLN A 34 -14.87 -13.64 -4.50
CA GLN A 34 -15.82 -14.44 -3.79
C GLN A 34 -15.24 -14.46 -2.39
N THR A 35 -15.45 -13.36 -1.71
CA THR A 35 -15.24 -13.26 -0.29
C THR A 35 -16.35 -14.09 0.34
N ASP A 36 -16.20 -15.38 0.30
CA ASP A 36 -16.65 -16.14 1.43
C ASP A 36 -15.74 -15.70 2.58
N LEU A 37 -16.07 -14.54 3.16
CA LEU A 37 -15.43 -14.07 4.35
C LEU A 37 -15.55 -15.20 5.36
N ASP A 38 -14.42 -15.73 5.81
CA ASP A 38 -14.42 -16.76 6.85
C ASP A 38 -14.90 -16.12 8.14
N THR A 39 -16.19 -16.30 8.42
CA THR A 39 -16.85 -15.76 9.60
C THR A 39 -16.73 -16.67 10.82
N THR A 40 -16.03 -17.81 10.70
CA THR A 40 -15.89 -18.78 11.81
C THR A 40 -15.16 -18.22 13.00
N PHE A 41 -14.30 -17.24 12.81
CA PHE A 41 -13.55 -16.57 13.87
C PHE A 41 -14.28 -15.37 14.48
N TYR A 42 -15.44 -14.97 13.94
CA TYR A 42 -16.21 -13.89 14.56
C TYR A 42 -16.86 -14.40 15.87
N PRO A 43 -16.64 -13.72 17.00
CA PRO A 43 -17.06 -14.20 18.31
C PRO A 43 -18.56 -14.09 18.57
N GLY A 44 -19.33 -13.51 17.64
CA GLY A 44 -20.77 -13.28 17.74
C GLY A 44 -21.55 -13.95 16.60
N ASN A 45 -22.80 -13.55 16.47
CA ASN A 45 -23.64 -13.94 15.35
C ASN A 45 -23.38 -13.01 14.15
N TRP A 46 -22.89 -13.56 13.05
CA TRP A 46 -22.54 -12.79 11.86
C TRP A 46 -23.73 -12.04 11.24
N SER A 47 -24.94 -12.65 11.27
CA SER A 47 -26.14 -11.98 10.78
C SER A 47 -26.57 -10.79 11.65
N ASP A 48 -26.34 -10.86 12.95
CA ASP A 48 -26.63 -9.75 13.86
C ASP A 48 -25.62 -8.61 13.67
N TYR A 49 -24.35 -8.94 13.43
CA TYR A 49 -23.32 -7.95 13.04
C TYR A 49 -23.72 -7.21 11.77
N LEU A 50 -24.09 -7.94 10.72
CA LEU A 50 -24.48 -7.33 9.45
C LEU A 50 -25.71 -6.43 9.59
N ALA A 51 -26.61 -6.76 10.51
CA ALA A 51 -27.85 -6.00 10.72
C ALA A 51 -27.66 -4.73 11.57
N ASN A 52 -26.72 -4.77 12.54
CA ASN A 52 -26.68 -3.78 13.61
C ASN A 52 -25.33 -3.07 13.77
N GLU A 53 -24.24 -3.67 13.33
CA GLU A 53 -22.88 -3.18 13.62
C GLU A 53 -22.08 -2.79 12.38
N VAL A 54 -22.53 -3.18 11.19
CA VAL A 54 -21.84 -2.76 9.96
C VAL A 54 -21.89 -1.26 9.84
N PRO A 55 -20.74 -0.58 9.72
CA PRO A 55 -20.74 0.85 9.53
C PRO A 55 -21.52 1.24 8.28
N ASP A 56 -22.43 2.21 8.42
CA ASP A 56 -23.06 2.84 7.27
C ASP A 56 -22.04 3.77 6.60
N PHE A 57 -21.44 3.32 5.54
CA PHE A 57 -20.52 4.14 4.74
C PHE A 57 -21.26 5.18 3.88
N GLY A 58 -22.58 5.21 3.94
CA GLY A 58 -23.42 6.14 3.16
C GLY A 58 -23.23 5.97 1.65
N THR A 59 -23.63 6.96 0.90
CA THR A 59 -23.38 7.02 -0.54
C THR A 59 -21.94 7.51 -0.76
N ILE A 60 -21.05 6.62 -1.17
CA ILE A 60 -19.68 7.01 -1.56
C ILE A 60 -19.79 7.88 -2.82
N THR A 61 -19.64 9.19 -2.65
CA THR A 61 -19.51 10.09 -3.78
C THR A 61 -18.10 9.99 -4.31
N ALA A 62 -17.95 9.67 -5.60
CA ALA A 62 -16.64 9.68 -6.23
C ALA A 62 -16.03 11.07 -6.11
N SER A 63 -14.92 11.18 -5.40
CA SER A 63 -14.14 12.41 -5.31
C SER A 63 -13.11 12.42 -6.42
N SER A 64 -12.88 13.59 -7.04
CA SER A 64 -11.75 13.81 -7.94
C SER A 64 -10.42 13.83 -7.17
N ASP A 65 -10.49 13.99 -5.86
CA ASP A 65 -9.33 14.06 -4.99
C ASP A 65 -8.83 12.67 -4.62
N ARG A 66 -7.54 12.47 -4.74
CA ARG A 66 -6.90 11.21 -4.38
C ARG A 66 -6.64 11.16 -2.88
N ASN A 67 -6.97 10.03 -2.27
CA ASN A 67 -6.52 9.72 -0.94
C ASN A 67 -5.05 9.31 -0.96
N VAL A 68 -4.36 9.59 0.13
CA VAL A 68 -2.94 9.28 0.31
C VAL A 68 -2.81 8.35 1.51
N ILE A 69 -2.15 7.23 1.32
CA ILE A 69 -1.74 6.37 2.41
C ILE A 69 -0.25 6.58 2.71
N ILE A 70 0.07 6.78 3.97
CA ILE A 70 1.44 6.77 4.49
C ILE A 70 1.63 5.48 5.24
N GLU A 71 2.55 4.63 4.77
CA GLU A 71 2.97 3.44 5.49
C GLU A 71 4.21 3.81 6.31
N ASP A 72 4.07 3.81 7.65
CA ASP A 72 5.14 4.10 8.60
C ASP A 72 5.71 2.77 9.12
N PHE A 73 6.90 2.39 8.64
CA PHE A 73 7.61 1.22 9.11
C PHE A 73 8.33 1.51 10.42
N THR A 74 7.89 0.88 11.48
CA THR A 74 8.22 1.22 12.86
C THR A 74 8.58 0.00 13.71
N GLY A 75 8.91 0.24 14.97
CA GLY A 75 9.12 -0.78 15.97
C GLY A 75 9.24 -0.17 17.37
N HIS A 76 8.74 -0.86 18.37
CA HIS A 76 8.65 -0.33 19.74
C HIS A 76 10.02 -0.15 20.44
N ASN A 77 11.08 -0.80 19.94
CA ASN A 77 12.46 -0.58 20.41
C ASN A 77 13.24 0.45 19.56
N CYS A 78 12.58 1.11 18.62
CA CYS A 78 13.22 2.06 17.71
C CYS A 78 13.16 3.48 18.29
N SER A 79 14.29 4.00 18.72
CA SER A 79 14.38 5.31 19.41
C SER A 79 13.98 6.50 18.55
N ASN A 80 14.14 6.44 17.23
CA ASN A 80 13.80 7.52 16.30
C ASN A 80 12.39 7.39 15.73
N CYS A 81 11.73 6.24 15.88
CA CYS A 81 10.40 6.00 15.32
C CYS A 81 9.30 6.92 15.90
N PRO A 82 9.31 7.32 17.19
CA PRO A 82 8.31 8.26 17.69
C PRO A 82 8.30 9.60 16.96
N GLN A 83 9.46 10.10 16.53
CA GLN A 83 9.54 11.35 15.77
C GLN A 83 8.94 11.19 14.37
N ALA A 84 9.20 10.07 13.71
CA ALA A 84 8.61 9.78 12.40
C ALA A 84 7.08 9.62 12.50
N ALA A 85 6.60 8.89 13.51
CA ALA A 85 5.17 8.75 13.78
C ALA A 85 4.48 10.10 14.02
N THR A 86 5.13 11.02 14.79
CA THR A 86 4.63 12.38 14.99
C THR A 86 4.53 13.14 13.65
N THR A 87 5.50 12.99 12.77
CA THR A 87 5.46 13.63 11.44
C THR A 87 4.31 13.10 10.60
N ALA A 88 4.12 11.78 10.56
CA ALA A 88 3.02 11.16 9.84
C ALA A 88 1.66 11.57 10.41
N HIS A 89 1.54 11.61 11.74
CA HIS A 89 0.33 12.07 12.43
C HIS A 89 -0.01 13.53 12.08
N ASN A 90 0.98 14.43 12.11
CA ASN A 90 0.76 15.84 11.76
C ASN A 90 0.30 16.01 10.30
N LEU A 91 0.76 15.17 9.38
CA LEU A 91 0.28 15.16 7.99
C LEU A 91 -1.18 14.72 7.91
N HIS A 92 -1.58 13.73 8.69
CA HIS A 92 -2.98 13.31 8.81
C HIS A 92 -3.84 14.43 9.42
N GLU A 93 -3.45 15.00 10.55
CA GLU A 93 -4.19 16.07 11.22
C GLU A 93 -4.41 17.30 10.32
N GLY A 94 -3.42 17.62 9.48
CA GLY A 94 -3.54 18.68 8.47
C GLY A 94 -4.45 18.33 7.29
N ASN A 95 -4.77 17.05 7.08
CA ASN A 95 -5.55 16.55 5.95
C ASN A 95 -6.36 15.29 6.34
N PRO A 96 -7.25 15.37 7.34
CA PRO A 96 -7.84 14.19 7.98
C PRO A 96 -8.69 13.33 7.04
N ASP A 97 -9.32 13.96 6.04
CA ASP A 97 -10.20 13.28 5.09
C ASP A 97 -9.43 12.66 3.91
N ARG A 98 -8.12 12.87 3.82
CA ARG A 98 -7.34 12.51 2.63
C ARG A 98 -6.06 11.75 2.91
N VAL A 99 -5.43 11.98 4.05
CA VAL A 99 -4.17 11.33 4.43
C VAL A 99 -4.45 10.30 5.51
N PHE A 100 -4.10 9.06 5.23
CA PHE A 100 -4.28 7.94 6.15
C PHE A 100 -2.91 7.40 6.52
N VAL A 101 -2.68 7.11 7.79
CA VAL A 101 -1.42 6.56 8.28
C VAL A 101 -1.63 5.11 8.72
N ALA A 102 -0.80 4.22 8.20
CA ALA A 102 -0.72 2.84 8.61
C ALA A 102 0.66 2.56 9.21
N SER A 103 0.72 2.35 10.52
CA SER A 103 1.95 1.95 11.20
C SER A 103 2.17 0.45 11.05
N ILE A 104 3.31 0.08 10.47
CA ILE A 104 3.68 -1.30 10.17
C ILE A 104 4.89 -1.68 11.03
N HIS A 105 4.70 -2.60 11.96
CA HIS A 105 5.79 -3.11 12.78
C HIS A 105 6.63 -4.13 12.00
N ALA A 106 7.51 -3.61 11.16
CA ALA A 106 8.43 -4.39 10.34
C ALA A 106 9.70 -3.61 10.01
N SER A 107 10.74 -4.33 9.64
CA SER A 107 12.03 -3.82 9.15
C SER A 107 12.30 -4.34 7.73
N PRO A 108 13.36 -3.91 7.02
CA PRO A 108 13.72 -4.45 5.70
C PRO A 108 13.94 -5.96 5.67
N GLN A 109 14.23 -6.57 6.81
CA GLN A 109 14.37 -8.01 6.99
C GLN A 109 13.07 -8.68 7.50
N GLY A 110 11.97 -7.91 7.58
CA GLY A 110 10.74 -8.31 8.22
C GLY A 110 10.81 -8.11 9.72
N MET A 111 11.27 -9.10 10.46
CA MET A 111 11.51 -9.03 11.90
C MET A 111 12.93 -8.54 12.20
N SER A 112 13.08 -7.67 13.20
CA SER A 112 14.37 -7.21 13.70
C SER A 112 14.32 -6.97 15.21
N ALA A 113 15.44 -6.53 15.80
CA ALA A 113 15.50 -6.13 17.20
C ALA A 113 14.54 -4.97 17.54
N PHE A 114 14.14 -4.16 16.54
CA PHE A 114 13.19 -3.06 16.76
C PHE A 114 11.78 -3.53 17.06
N GLN A 115 11.37 -4.70 16.55
CA GLN A 115 10.07 -5.29 16.78
C GLN A 115 10.08 -6.38 17.85
N ALA A 116 11.27 -6.88 18.24
CA ALA A 116 11.38 -7.99 19.19
C ALA A 116 10.84 -7.61 20.57
N THR A 117 10.02 -8.49 21.13
CA THR A 117 9.51 -8.35 22.51
C THR A 117 10.64 -8.52 23.54
N ASN A 118 10.52 -7.84 24.66
CA ASN A 118 11.44 -7.93 25.79
C ASN A 118 10.70 -7.67 27.11
N ASN A 119 11.42 -7.59 28.22
CA ASN A 119 10.81 -7.37 29.54
C ASN A 119 10.08 -6.02 29.66
N THR A 120 10.47 -5.00 28.91
CA THR A 120 9.85 -3.68 28.88
C THR A 120 8.67 -3.65 27.89
N TYR A 121 8.88 -4.22 26.72
CA TYR A 121 7.92 -4.24 25.62
C TYR A 121 7.45 -5.69 25.39
N LYS A 122 6.37 -6.07 26.03
CA LYS A 122 5.89 -7.46 26.07
C LYS A 122 4.93 -7.80 24.93
N THR A 123 4.26 -6.78 24.37
CA THR A 123 3.27 -6.97 23.32
C THR A 123 3.95 -7.11 21.97
N ASP A 124 3.63 -8.16 21.25
CA ASP A 124 4.01 -8.30 19.84
C ASP A 124 2.98 -7.58 18.96
N PHE A 125 3.43 -6.55 18.25
CA PHE A 125 2.62 -5.79 17.30
C PHE A 125 2.85 -6.21 15.86
N THR A 126 3.68 -7.24 15.62
CA THR A 126 3.93 -7.74 14.28
C THR A 126 2.79 -8.64 13.80
N ASN A 127 2.69 -8.76 12.48
CA ASN A 127 1.87 -9.76 11.82
C ASN A 127 2.56 -10.21 10.52
N SER A 128 2.18 -11.37 10.00
CA SER A 128 2.83 -11.98 8.83
C SER A 128 2.82 -11.05 7.61
N VAL A 129 1.69 -10.40 7.33
CA VAL A 129 1.54 -9.49 6.19
C VAL A 129 2.44 -8.26 6.31
N GLY A 130 2.51 -7.67 7.51
CA GLY A 130 3.40 -6.55 7.79
C GLY A 130 4.87 -6.91 7.61
N LEU A 131 5.28 -8.08 8.13
CA LEU A 131 6.66 -8.57 7.99
C LEU A 131 7.02 -8.85 6.54
N GLU A 132 6.14 -9.50 5.77
CA GLU A 132 6.32 -9.73 4.33
C GLU A 132 6.40 -8.41 3.55
N THR A 133 5.58 -7.43 3.90
CA THR A 133 5.62 -6.09 3.31
C THR A 133 6.97 -5.42 3.57
N GLY A 134 7.50 -5.50 4.79
CA GLY A 134 8.82 -4.99 5.14
C GLY A 134 9.93 -5.62 4.29
N ILE A 135 9.91 -6.95 4.15
CA ILE A 135 10.85 -7.70 3.30
C ILE A 135 10.73 -7.28 1.83
N TYR A 136 9.50 -7.16 1.33
CA TYR A 136 9.26 -6.75 -0.04
C TYR A 136 9.88 -5.38 -0.34
N PHE A 137 9.60 -4.37 0.47
CA PHE A 137 10.16 -3.03 0.30
C PHE A 137 11.67 -2.99 0.54
N GLY A 138 12.18 -3.74 1.51
CA GLY A 138 13.61 -3.85 1.77
C GLY A 138 14.41 -4.42 0.60
N ASN A 139 13.81 -5.32 -0.18
CA ASN A 139 14.43 -5.94 -1.35
C ASN A 139 14.27 -5.13 -2.65
N LEU A 140 13.42 -4.11 -2.67
CA LEU A 140 13.29 -3.24 -3.84
C LEU A 140 14.56 -2.41 -4.03
N ALA A 141 15.16 -2.51 -5.21
CA ALA A 141 16.31 -1.68 -5.57
C ALA A 141 15.95 -0.19 -5.43
N ASN A 142 16.78 0.56 -4.72
CA ASN A 142 16.61 2.00 -4.47
C ASN A 142 15.29 2.36 -3.75
N SER A 143 14.75 1.48 -2.91
CA SER A 143 13.56 1.80 -2.09
C SER A 143 13.85 2.86 -1.02
N GLY A 144 15.13 3.04 -0.65
CA GLY A 144 15.52 3.86 0.49
C GLY A 144 15.19 3.21 1.85
N PHE A 145 14.54 2.04 1.87
CA PHE A 145 14.20 1.33 3.10
C PHE A 145 15.40 0.53 3.62
N ALA A 146 16.32 1.22 4.30
CA ALA A 146 17.53 0.62 4.88
C ALA A 146 17.34 0.20 6.35
N GLY A 147 16.32 0.71 7.04
CA GLY A 147 16.04 0.45 8.45
C GLY A 147 14.86 1.27 8.95
N ASN A 148 14.57 1.17 10.26
CA ASN A 148 13.53 1.94 10.91
C ASN A 148 14.09 3.22 11.57
N PRO A 149 13.33 4.35 11.59
CA PRO A 149 12.07 4.51 10.89
C PRO A 149 12.23 4.64 9.38
N SER A 150 11.23 4.24 8.63
CA SER A 150 11.12 4.49 7.20
C SER A 150 9.65 4.61 6.82
N GLY A 151 9.36 5.18 5.68
CA GLY A 151 8.00 5.33 5.24
C GLY A 151 7.85 5.25 3.73
N SER A 152 6.66 4.91 3.29
CA SER A 152 6.28 5.01 1.89
C SER A 152 4.99 5.83 1.76
N VAL A 153 4.81 6.46 0.62
CA VAL A 153 3.60 7.19 0.28
C VAL A 153 2.97 6.51 -0.92
N ASN A 154 1.75 5.98 -0.74
CA ASN A 154 1.01 5.26 -1.79
C ASN A 154 1.83 4.13 -2.44
N ARG A 155 2.76 3.53 -1.70
CA ARG A 155 3.70 2.50 -2.20
C ARG A 155 4.51 2.94 -3.42
N VAL A 156 4.67 4.25 -3.61
CA VAL A 156 5.50 4.76 -4.68
C VAL A 156 6.96 4.63 -4.27
N LYS A 157 7.75 4.06 -5.17
CA LYS A 157 9.19 3.97 -5.00
C LYS A 157 9.77 5.37 -4.90
N ALA A 158 10.56 5.62 -3.86
CA ALA A 158 11.36 6.85 -3.80
C ALA A 158 12.33 6.86 -4.99
N GLY A 159 12.25 7.92 -5.80
CA GLY A 159 13.10 8.10 -6.99
C GLY A 159 14.51 8.54 -6.61
#